data_a9a410893949ad1239246d6b5d7177c0
#
_entry.id   a9a410893949ad1239246d6b5d7177c0
#
_cell.length_a   1.000
_cell.length_b   1.000
_cell.length_c   1.000
_cell.angle_alpha   90.00
_cell.angle_beta   90.00
_cell.angle_gamma   90.00
#
_symmetry.space_group_name_H-M   'P 1'
#
loop_
_entity.id
_entity.type
_entity.pdbx_description
1 polymer ?
#
loop_
_entity_poly.entity_id
_entity_poly.type
_entity_poly.pdbx_seq_one_letter_code
_entity_poly.pdbx_strand_id
1 'polypeptide(L)'
;MPGDHDIYVAPAQIRRFNLKTGDIVKGNMKVKSEREKFQALLYLTTVNGYTPDVAQKRTSFEDLVPIFPNERLRLERPGASVAMRVVDLISPIGKGQRGMIVSQPKAGKTTLLKEVAKSVTVNNPEMHLIILLIDERPEEVTDIKEAIEGDNVEVIYSTFDELPEHHKRVSEMVIERAKRLVEHGKDVMILLDSITRLARAYNVTVPPSGRTLSGGLDPVALHMPKRFFGAARNMRNGGSLTILATALVDTGSKMDDVVFEEFKGTGNMEPVSYTHLRAHETAANL
;
A
#
# COMPACT_ATOMS: atom_id res chain seq x y z
N MET A 1 10.45 18.81 5.40
CA MET A 1 11.07 20.04 4.83
C MET A 1 11.42 19.76 3.38
N PRO A 2 11.39 20.75 2.48
CA PRO A 2 11.83 20.56 1.10
C PRO A 2 13.30 20.14 1.05
N GLY A 3 13.62 19.14 0.22
CA GLY A 3 14.98 18.65 -0.03
C GLY A 3 15.68 19.44 -1.14
N ASP A 4 16.97 19.23 -1.29
CA ASP A 4 17.79 19.97 -2.28
C ASP A 4 17.45 19.62 -3.74
N HIS A 5 16.83 18.47 -3.97
CA HIS A 5 16.40 17.98 -5.29
C HIS A 5 14.92 18.26 -5.61
N ASP A 6 14.21 18.95 -4.72
CA ASP A 6 12.81 19.26 -4.94
C ASP A 6 12.60 20.26 -6.07
N ILE A 7 11.57 20.05 -6.86
CA ILE A 7 11.23 20.89 -8.01
C ILE A 7 9.98 21.68 -7.67
N TYR A 8 10.05 22.97 -7.83
CA TYR A 8 8.92 23.85 -7.61
C TYR A 8 7.92 23.74 -8.76
N VAL A 9 6.67 23.47 -8.43
CA VAL A 9 5.53 23.51 -9.36
C VAL A 9 4.65 24.69 -8.98
N ALA A 10 4.42 25.60 -9.93
CA ALA A 10 3.66 26.81 -9.66
C ALA A 10 2.18 26.48 -9.33
N PRO A 11 1.56 27.17 -8.35
CA PRO A 11 0.15 26.97 -8.00
C PRO A 11 -0.82 27.12 -9.18
N ALA A 12 -0.47 27.97 -10.15
CA ALA A 12 -1.24 28.13 -11.39
C ALA A 12 -1.21 26.85 -12.25
N GLN A 13 -0.07 26.15 -12.32
CA GLN A 13 0.05 24.88 -13.03
C GLN A 13 -0.70 23.76 -12.29
N ILE A 14 -0.60 23.72 -10.95
CA ILE A 14 -1.33 22.76 -10.12
C ILE A 14 -2.84 22.87 -10.38
N ARG A 15 -3.37 24.09 -10.34
CA ARG A 15 -4.79 24.34 -10.61
C ARG A 15 -5.18 24.06 -12.06
N ARG A 16 -4.38 24.53 -13.02
CA ARG A 16 -4.67 24.36 -14.45
C ARG A 16 -4.76 22.90 -14.87
N PHE A 17 -3.86 22.05 -14.39
CA PHE A 17 -3.77 20.64 -14.77
C PHE A 17 -4.40 19.70 -13.74
N ASN A 18 -5.08 20.23 -12.73
CA ASN A 18 -5.70 19.46 -11.65
C ASN A 18 -4.73 18.46 -11.02
N LEU A 19 -3.49 18.90 -10.75
CA LEU A 19 -2.46 18.06 -10.13
C LEU A 19 -2.80 17.80 -8.68
N LYS A 20 -2.60 16.56 -8.26
CA LYS A 20 -2.86 16.11 -6.90
C LYS A 20 -1.63 15.42 -6.32
N THR A 21 -1.55 15.33 -5.01
CA THR A 21 -0.54 14.49 -4.35
C THR A 21 -0.60 13.07 -4.88
N GLY A 22 0.56 12.47 -5.15
CA GLY A 22 0.67 11.14 -5.74
C GLY A 22 0.74 11.11 -7.27
N ASP A 23 0.53 12.25 -7.96
CA ASP A 23 0.77 12.32 -9.41
C ASP A 23 2.26 12.26 -9.75
N ILE A 24 2.63 11.45 -10.74
CA ILE A 24 3.94 11.49 -11.37
C ILE A 24 3.89 12.45 -12.55
N VAL A 25 4.68 13.51 -12.46
CA VAL A 25 4.75 14.57 -13.45
C VAL A 25 6.04 14.46 -14.25
N LYS A 26 5.92 14.44 -15.59
CA LYS A 26 7.06 14.56 -16.50
C LYS A 26 6.97 15.90 -17.24
N GLY A 27 8.10 16.60 -17.31
CA GLY A 27 8.13 17.89 -17.97
C GLY A 27 9.54 18.45 -18.06
N ASN A 28 9.65 19.65 -18.61
CA ASN A 28 10.92 20.37 -18.73
C ASN A 28 11.08 21.32 -17.55
N MET A 29 12.29 21.37 -17.02
CA MET A 29 12.65 22.24 -15.90
C MET A 29 13.35 23.50 -16.39
N LYS A 30 13.15 24.60 -15.69
CA LYS A 30 13.96 25.82 -15.86
C LYS A 30 15.35 25.59 -15.24
N VAL A 31 16.37 26.02 -15.94
CA VAL A 31 17.73 26.04 -15.36
C VAL A 31 17.73 26.96 -14.14
N LYS A 32 18.23 26.44 -13.02
CA LYS A 32 18.30 27.17 -11.75
C LYS A 32 19.25 28.36 -11.86
N SER A 33 18.78 29.54 -11.51
CA SER A 33 19.67 30.71 -11.31
C SER A 33 20.27 30.70 -9.90
N GLU A 34 21.39 31.39 -9.69
CA GLU A 34 22.08 31.45 -8.38
C GLU A 34 21.20 31.99 -7.24
N ARG A 35 20.16 32.75 -7.57
CA ARG A 35 19.22 33.36 -6.58
C ARG A 35 18.01 32.48 -6.25
N GLU A 36 17.79 31.39 -6.99
CA GLU A 36 16.63 30.50 -6.79
C GLU A 36 17.00 29.33 -5.91
N LYS A 37 16.16 29.03 -4.92
CA LYS A 37 16.39 27.90 -4.01
C LYS A 37 16.14 26.55 -4.70
N PHE A 38 15.12 26.47 -5.59
CA PHE A 38 14.70 25.26 -6.28
C PHE A 38 14.67 25.46 -7.79
N GLN A 39 14.83 24.37 -8.53
CA GLN A 39 14.46 24.34 -9.94
C GLN A 39 12.94 24.44 -10.07
N ALA A 40 12.45 25.03 -11.15
CA ALA A 40 11.00 25.16 -11.40
C ALA A 40 10.56 24.35 -12.62
N LEU A 41 9.40 23.73 -12.54
CA LEU A 41 8.76 23.09 -13.70
C LEU A 41 8.33 24.18 -14.69
N LEU A 42 8.84 24.13 -15.91
CA LEU A 42 8.51 25.08 -16.99
C LEU A 42 7.34 24.58 -17.82
N TYR A 43 7.44 23.36 -18.33
CA TYR A 43 6.42 22.71 -19.14
C TYR A 43 6.10 21.35 -18.58
N LEU A 44 4.80 21.05 -18.56
CA LEU A 44 4.26 19.76 -18.20
C LEU A 44 3.99 18.96 -19.48
N THR A 45 4.62 17.80 -19.61
CA THR A 45 4.49 16.93 -20.79
C THR A 45 3.47 15.83 -20.53
N THR A 46 3.58 15.13 -19.39
CA THR A 46 2.62 14.08 -19.00
C THR A 46 2.35 14.09 -17.50
N VAL A 47 1.18 13.58 -17.13
CA VAL A 47 0.78 13.26 -15.74
C VAL A 47 0.42 11.79 -15.70
N ASN A 48 1.11 11.00 -14.86
CA ASN A 48 0.95 9.55 -14.77
C ASN A 48 1.09 8.82 -16.12
N GLY A 49 1.89 9.36 -17.04
CA GLY A 49 2.06 8.82 -18.38
C GLY A 49 1.01 9.26 -19.41
N TYR A 50 -0.05 9.95 -18.99
CA TYR A 50 -1.10 10.48 -19.86
C TYR A 50 -0.85 11.94 -20.24
N THR A 51 -1.48 12.40 -21.34
CA THR A 51 -1.45 13.82 -21.69
C THR A 51 -2.16 14.67 -20.62
N PRO A 52 -1.77 15.93 -20.45
CA PRO A 52 -2.37 16.79 -19.41
C PRO A 52 -3.89 16.93 -19.52
N ASP A 53 -4.42 16.94 -20.75
CA ASP A 53 -5.87 17.06 -20.99
C ASP A 53 -6.66 15.83 -20.49
N VAL A 54 -6.10 14.63 -20.64
CA VAL A 54 -6.69 13.40 -20.11
C VAL A 54 -6.62 13.40 -18.59
N ALA A 55 -5.46 13.75 -18.04
CA ALA A 55 -5.27 13.79 -16.60
C ALA A 55 -6.17 14.82 -15.91
N GLN A 56 -6.41 15.97 -16.56
CA GLN A 56 -7.28 17.03 -16.02
C GLN A 56 -8.76 16.59 -15.91
N LYS A 57 -9.23 15.78 -16.87
CA LYS A 57 -10.64 15.33 -16.96
C LYS A 57 -10.95 14.10 -16.11
N ARG A 58 -9.95 13.51 -15.44
CA ARG A 58 -10.16 12.31 -14.62
C ARG A 58 -11.13 12.58 -13.47
N THR A 59 -11.99 11.62 -13.18
CA THR A 59 -12.86 11.64 -12.01
C THR A 59 -12.04 11.45 -10.75
N SER A 60 -12.30 12.24 -9.72
CA SER A 60 -11.63 12.09 -8.42
C SER A 60 -11.95 10.74 -7.79
N PHE A 61 -11.01 10.16 -7.08
CA PHE A 61 -11.17 8.85 -6.43
C PHE A 61 -12.39 8.81 -5.50
N GLU A 62 -12.64 9.89 -4.80
CA GLU A 62 -13.76 10.05 -3.88
C GLU A 62 -15.13 10.06 -4.57
N ASP A 63 -15.17 10.47 -5.86
CA ASP A 63 -16.39 10.57 -6.68
C ASP A 63 -16.63 9.28 -7.49
N LEU A 64 -15.69 8.33 -7.49
CA LEU A 64 -15.87 7.03 -8.14
C LEU A 64 -16.89 6.17 -7.37
N VAL A 65 -17.77 5.49 -8.08
CA VAL A 65 -18.82 4.66 -7.48
C VAL A 65 -18.26 3.30 -7.07
N PRO A 66 -18.17 2.99 -5.76
CA PRO A 66 -17.67 1.70 -5.31
C PRO A 66 -18.68 0.58 -5.54
N ILE A 67 -18.18 -0.60 -5.85
CA ILE A 67 -18.94 -1.85 -5.95
C ILE A 67 -18.25 -2.94 -5.13
N PHE A 68 -18.96 -4.03 -4.86
CA PHE A 68 -18.37 -5.20 -4.23
C PHE A 68 -17.30 -5.85 -5.14
N PRO A 69 -16.27 -6.48 -4.56
CA PRO A 69 -15.34 -7.30 -5.31
C PRO A 69 -16.07 -8.41 -6.07
N ASN A 70 -16.05 -8.38 -7.40
CA ASN A 70 -16.75 -9.32 -8.28
C ASN A 70 -15.81 -10.00 -9.27
N GLU A 71 -14.54 -9.65 -9.29
CA GLU A 71 -13.50 -10.24 -10.11
C GLU A 71 -12.40 -10.82 -9.23
N ARG A 72 -12.17 -12.13 -9.35
CA ARG A 72 -11.22 -12.86 -8.54
C ARG A 72 -9.80 -12.69 -9.06
N LEU A 73 -8.85 -12.47 -8.15
CA LEU A 73 -7.42 -12.55 -8.37
C LEU A 73 -6.93 -13.96 -8.02
N ARG A 74 -6.43 -14.70 -9.00
CA ARG A 74 -5.90 -16.04 -8.76
C ARG A 74 -4.44 -15.95 -8.32
N LEU A 75 -4.10 -16.69 -7.27
CA LEU A 75 -2.74 -16.80 -6.76
C LEU A 75 -2.05 -18.09 -7.21
N GLU A 76 -2.80 -19.12 -7.57
CA GLU A 76 -2.25 -20.36 -8.10
C GLU A 76 -1.60 -20.12 -9.45
N ARG A 77 -0.37 -20.58 -9.60
CA ARG A 77 0.43 -20.55 -10.83
C ARG A 77 1.35 -21.79 -10.89
N PRO A 78 1.88 -22.17 -12.04
CA PRO A 78 2.90 -23.20 -12.12
C PRO A 78 4.09 -22.86 -11.21
N GLY A 79 4.48 -23.79 -10.34
CA GLY A 79 5.54 -23.61 -9.35
C GLY A 79 5.19 -22.75 -8.13
N ALA A 80 3.92 -22.40 -7.94
CA ALA A 80 3.48 -21.75 -6.69
C ALA A 80 3.49 -22.75 -5.52
N SER A 81 3.69 -22.21 -4.31
CA SER A 81 3.60 -22.99 -3.08
C SER A 81 2.17 -23.50 -2.83
N VAL A 82 2.06 -24.57 -2.02
CA VAL A 82 0.76 -25.09 -1.57
C VAL A 82 -0.06 -24.01 -0.87
N ALA A 83 0.60 -23.08 -0.17
CA ALA A 83 -0.06 -21.97 0.50
C ALA A 83 -0.89 -21.11 -0.47
N MET A 84 -0.41 -20.84 -1.68
CA MET A 84 -1.17 -20.07 -2.68
C MET A 84 -2.45 -20.77 -3.11
N ARG A 85 -2.40 -22.10 -3.28
CA ARG A 85 -3.59 -22.92 -3.59
C ARG A 85 -4.59 -22.92 -2.44
N VAL A 86 -4.09 -23.02 -1.20
CA VAL A 86 -4.94 -23.00 0.01
C VAL A 86 -5.61 -21.64 0.15
N VAL A 87 -4.89 -20.54 -0.04
CA VAL A 87 -5.48 -19.19 -0.01
C VAL A 87 -6.54 -19.06 -1.10
N ASP A 88 -6.28 -19.51 -2.31
CA ASP A 88 -7.25 -19.46 -3.40
C ASP A 88 -8.53 -20.25 -3.12
N LEU A 89 -8.45 -21.34 -2.37
CA LEU A 89 -9.60 -22.18 -2.05
C LEU A 89 -10.41 -21.68 -0.85
N ILE A 90 -9.72 -21.22 0.20
CA ILE A 90 -10.35 -20.90 1.49
C ILE A 90 -10.67 -19.42 1.62
N SER A 91 -9.79 -18.55 1.10
CA SER A 91 -9.88 -17.09 1.24
C SER A 91 -9.56 -16.39 -0.09
N PRO A 92 -10.38 -16.62 -1.13
CA PRO A 92 -10.15 -16.03 -2.44
C PRO A 92 -10.12 -14.51 -2.38
N ILE A 93 -9.16 -13.92 -3.08
CA ILE A 93 -8.97 -12.47 -3.14
C ILE A 93 -9.67 -11.92 -4.37
N GLY A 94 -10.44 -10.85 -4.21
CA GLY A 94 -11.06 -10.11 -5.32
C GLY A 94 -10.45 -8.73 -5.52
N LYS A 95 -10.59 -8.19 -6.74
CA LYS A 95 -10.23 -6.79 -7.02
C LYS A 95 -11.05 -5.85 -6.12
N GLY A 96 -10.38 -4.94 -5.41
CA GLY A 96 -11.01 -4.07 -4.43
C GLY A 96 -11.16 -4.64 -3.02
N GLN A 97 -10.59 -5.82 -2.75
CA GLN A 97 -10.63 -6.48 -1.45
C GLN A 97 -9.80 -5.74 -0.39
N ARG A 98 -10.30 -5.75 0.86
CA ARG A 98 -9.56 -5.37 2.06
C ARG A 98 -9.26 -6.62 2.86
N GLY A 99 -8.06 -7.19 2.70
CA GLY A 99 -7.68 -8.43 3.32
C GLY A 99 -6.57 -8.26 4.37
N MET A 100 -6.61 -9.09 5.40
CA MET A 100 -5.52 -9.18 6.38
C MET A 100 -4.86 -10.55 6.31
N ILE A 101 -3.53 -10.55 6.37
CA ILE A 101 -2.70 -11.72 6.60
C ILE A 101 -2.19 -11.66 8.03
N VAL A 102 -2.69 -12.55 8.86
CA VAL A 102 -2.38 -12.58 10.29
C VAL A 102 -1.24 -13.55 10.54
N SER A 103 -0.22 -13.11 11.24
CA SER A 103 0.91 -14.00 11.57
C SER A 103 1.55 -13.65 12.91
N GLN A 104 2.09 -14.68 13.55
CA GLN A 104 3.02 -14.49 14.66
C GLN A 104 4.36 -13.93 14.16
N PRO A 105 5.14 -13.26 15.02
CA PRO A 105 6.51 -12.87 14.69
C PRO A 105 7.33 -14.07 14.20
N LYS A 106 8.16 -13.86 13.17
CA LYS A 106 9.03 -14.88 12.57
C LYS A 106 8.31 -16.09 11.94
N ALA A 107 7.01 -16.00 11.69
CA ALA A 107 6.24 -17.09 11.08
C ALA A 107 6.41 -17.19 9.54
N GLY A 108 7.13 -16.27 8.90
CA GLY A 108 7.37 -16.28 7.45
C GLY A 108 6.40 -15.42 6.65
N LYS A 109 5.82 -14.36 7.27
CA LYS A 109 4.92 -13.41 6.59
C LYS A 109 5.52 -12.81 5.33
N THR A 110 6.82 -12.47 5.35
CA THR A 110 7.55 -11.89 4.22
C THR A 110 7.63 -12.87 3.04
N THR A 111 7.80 -14.17 3.33
CA THR A 111 7.77 -15.22 2.31
C THR A 111 6.39 -15.31 1.65
N LEU A 112 5.32 -15.28 2.45
CA LEU A 112 3.96 -15.30 1.92
C LEU A 112 3.66 -14.07 1.06
N LEU A 113 4.06 -12.87 1.50
CA LEU A 113 3.91 -11.66 0.70
C LEU A 113 4.66 -11.75 -0.64
N LYS A 114 5.89 -12.28 -0.64
CA LYS A 114 6.65 -12.52 -1.88
C LYS A 114 5.93 -13.48 -2.82
N GLU A 115 5.36 -14.56 -2.30
CA GLU A 115 4.59 -15.51 -3.11
C GLU A 115 3.31 -14.89 -3.69
N VAL A 116 2.57 -14.10 -2.89
CA VAL A 116 1.42 -13.34 -3.38
C VAL A 116 1.86 -12.36 -4.47
N ALA A 117 2.92 -11.58 -4.24
CA ALA A 117 3.45 -10.64 -5.23
C ALA A 117 3.82 -11.33 -6.55
N LYS A 118 4.59 -12.43 -6.50
CA LYS A 118 4.93 -13.23 -7.67
C LYS A 118 3.70 -13.78 -8.39
N SER A 119 2.69 -14.21 -7.65
CA SER A 119 1.47 -14.72 -8.26
C SER A 119 0.67 -13.63 -8.98
N VAL A 120 0.60 -12.44 -8.37
CA VAL A 120 -0.06 -11.28 -8.98
C VAL A 120 0.68 -10.81 -10.23
N THR A 121 2.00 -10.69 -10.20
CA THR A 121 2.78 -10.24 -11.36
C THR A 121 2.71 -11.21 -12.54
N VAL A 122 2.59 -12.51 -12.28
CA VAL A 122 2.46 -13.53 -13.33
C VAL A 122 1.04 -13.62 -13.88
N ASN A 123 0.04 -13.66 -13.01
CA ASN A 123 -1.35 -13.90 -13.41
C ASN A 123 -2.09 -12.61 -13.84
N ASN A 124 -1.63 -11.45 -13.39
CA ASN A 124 -2.23 -10.14 -13.65
C ASN A 124 -1.14 -9.10 -13.97
N PRO A 125 -0.41 -9.25 -15.09
CA PRO A 125 0.74 -8.38 -15.43
C PRO A 125 0.34 -6.91 -15.67
N GLU A 126 -0.93 -6.64 -15.96
CA GLU A 126 -1.48 -5.29 -16.10
C GLU A 126 -1.74 -4.59 -14.76
N MET A 127 -1.83 -5.35 -13.66
CA MET A 127 -2.07 -4.81 -12.33
C MET A 127 -0.84 -4.07 -11.81
N HIS A 128 -1.05 -2.86 -11.29
CA HIS A 128 0.00 -2.10 -10.64
C HIS A 128 0.18 -2.58 -9.19
N LEU A 129 1.32 -3.18 -8.91
CA LEU A 129 1.65 -3.73 -7.60
C LEU A 129 2.55 -2.77 -6.82
N ILE A 130 2.09 -2.31 -5.67
CA ILE A 130 2.87 -1.51 -4.74
C ILE A 130 3.13 -2.35 -3.48
N ILE A 131 4.39 -2.59 -3.17
CA ILE A 131 4.80 -3.25 -1.93
C ILE A 131 5.28 -2.17 -0.98
N LEU A 132 4.56 -1.99 0.12
CA LEU A 132 4.85 -0.99 1.14
C LEU A 132 5.36 -1.65 2.41
N LEU A 133 6.64 -1.40 2.72
CA LEU A 133 7.33 -1.93 3.90
C LEU A 133 7.53 -0.81 4.92
N ILE A 134 6.94 -0.97 6.10
CA ILE A 134 6.99 0.03 7.17
C ILE A 134 7.71 -0.55 8.38
N ASP A 135 8.77 0.14 8.83
CA ASP A 135 9.56 -0.24 10.00
C ASP A 135 10.16 -1.66 9.84
N GLU A 136 10.52 -2.03 8.59
CA GLU A 136 11.16 -3.30 8.26
C GLU A 136 12.69 -3.15 8.20
N ARG A 137 13.39 -4.28 8.21
CA ARG A 137 14.85 -4.32 8.17
C ARG A 137 15.38 -4.06 6.76
N PRO A 138 16.50 -3.34 6.59
CA PRO A 138 17.09 -3.08 5.27
C PRO A 138 17.36 -4.35 4.46
N GLU A 139 17.80 -5.44 5.11
CA GLU A 139 18.02 -6.74 4.45
C GLU A 139 16.73 -7.37 3.92
N GLU A 140 15.60 -7.22 4.63
CA GLU A 140 14.29 -7.71 4.16
C GLU A 140 13.78 -6.88 2.97
N VAL A 141 14.06 -5.58 2.96
CA VAL A 141 13.76 -4.69 1.84
C VAL A 141 14.53 -5.12 0.59
N THR A 142 15.84 -5.38 0.74
CA THR A 142 16.70 -5.83 -0.36
C THR A 142 16.23 -7.16 -0.94
N ASP A 143 15.94 -8.13 -0.07
CA ASP A 143 15.44 -9.46 -0.46
C ASP A 143 14.10 -9.39 -1.23
N ILE A 144 13.20 -8.47 -0.87
CA ILE A 144 11.95 -8.27 -1.61
C ILE A 144 12.21 -7.62 -2.97
N LYS A 145 13.08 -6.60 -3.04
CA LYS A 145 13.41 -5.92 -4.30
C LYS A 145 14.05 -6.85 -5.32
N GLU A 146 14.94 -7.74 -4.86
CA GLU A 146 15.61 -8.73 -5.71
C GLU A 146 14.67 -9.88 -6.13
N ALA A 147 13.71 -10.22 -5.28
CA ALA A 147 12.80 -11.34 -5.53
C ALA A 147 11.63 -11.01 -6.46
N ILE A 148 11.28 -9.72 -6.62
CA ILE A 148 10.08 -9.31 -7.34
C ILE A 148 10.41 -8.18 -8.30
N GLU A 149 10.39 -8.51 -9.59
CA GLU A 149 10.62 -7.58 -10.68
C GLU A 149 9.37 -7.51 -11.59
N GLY A 150 9.15 -6.36 -12.21
CA GLY A 150 8.07 -6.15 -13.17
C GLY A 150 7.89 -4.66 -13.49
N ASP A 151 7.43 -4.37 -14.71
CA ASP A 151 7.24 -2.99 -15.19
C ASP A 151 6.22 -2.20 -14.37
N ASN A 152 5.26 -2.89 -13.78
CA ASN A 152 4.20 -2.31 -12.95
C ASN A 152 4.40 -2.60 -11.45
N VAL A 153 5.65 -2.82 -11.00
CA VAL A 153 5.96 -3.11 -9.59
C VAL A 153 6.74 -1.95 -8.98
N GLU A 154 6.23 -1.43 -7.86
CA GLU A 154 6.90 -0.41 -7.06
C GLU A 154 7.14 -0.96 -5.64
N VAL A 155 8.41 -1.02 -5.19
CA VAL A 155 8.76 -1.35 -3.79
C VAL A 155 9.11 -0.07 -3.06
N ILE A 156 8.25 0.34 -2.15
CA ILE A 156 8.37 1.56 -1.36
C ILE A 156 8.53 1.16 0.11
N TYR A 157 9.46 1.80 0.81
CA TYR A 157 9.80 1.38 2.16
C TYR A 157 10.21 2.56 3.05
N SER A 158 10.14 2.31 4.35
CA SER A 158 10.71 3.12 5.39
C SER A 158 11.22 2.17 6.47
N THR A 159 12.54 2.13 6.64
CA THR A 159 13.24 1.15 7.50
C THR A 159 13.19 1.54 8.98
N PHE A 160 13.48 0.59 9.86
CA PHE A 160 13.32 0.75 11.31
C PHE A 160 14.21 1.85 11.92
N ASP A 161 15.28 2.25 11.24
CA ASP A 161 16.19 3.33 11.63
C ASP A 161 15.66 4.72 11.31
N GLU A 162 14.54 4.83 10.61
CA GLU A 162 13.91 6.10 10.28
C GLU A 162 12.88 6.54 11.35
N LEU A 163 12.61 7.84 11.36
CA LEU A 163 11.66 8.43 12.32
C LEU A 163 10.20 8.01 12.01
N PRO A 164 9.34 7.88 13.03
CA PRO A 164 7.93 7.54 12.84
C PRO A 164 7.15 8.48 11.91
N GLU A 165 7.52 9.76 11.86
CA GLU A 165 6.96 10.74 10.92
C GLU A 165 7.26 10.38 9.47
N HIS A 166 8.40 9.74 9.21
CA HIS A 166 8.75 9.28 7.87
C HIS A 166 7.85 8.10 7.46
N HIS A 167 7.63 7.14 8.35
CA HIS A 167 6.69 6.03 8.12
C HIS A 167 5.28 6.52 7.73
N LYS A 168 4.78 7.54 8.46
CA LYS A 168 3.51 8.20 8.14
C LYS A 168 3.52 8.80 6.73
N ARG A 169 4.52 9.65 6.47
CA ARG A 169 4.62 10.38 5.20
C ARG A 169 4.69 9.42 4.01
N VAL A 170 5.48 8.36 4.11
CA VAL A 170 5.60 7.35 3.06
C VAL A 170 4.26 6.66 2.83
N SER A 171 3.55 6.24 3.89
CA SER A 171 2.24 5.61 3.75
C SER A 171 1.19 6.54 3.12
N GLU A 172 1.18 7.82 3.50
CA GLU A 172 0.28 8.82 2.92
C GLU A 172 0.57 9.05 1.43
N MET A 173 1.85 9.09 1.05
CA MET A 173 2.24 9.21 -0.37
C MET A 173 1.83 7.99 -1.18
N VAL A 174 2.00 6.78 -0.63
CA VAL A 174 1.63 5.53 -1.31
C VAL A 174 0.12 5.46 -1.57
N ILE A 175 -0.70 5.76 -0.58
CA ILE A 175 -2.16 5.71 -0.79
C ILE A 175 -2.63 6.76 -1.80
N GLU A 176 -2.05 7.96 -1.79
CA GLU A 176 -2.38 8.98 -2.77
C GLU A 176 -1.87 8.57 -4.17
N ARG A 177 -0.68 7.96 -4.28
CA ARG A 177 -0.19 7.39 -5.54
C ARG A 177 -1.14 6.32 -6.10
N ALA A 178 -1.59 5.39 -5.26
CA ALA A 178 -2.52 4.35 -5.65
C ALA A 178 -3.87 4.93 -6.14
N LYS A 179 -4.42 5.93 -5.43
CA LYS A 179 -5.63 6.63 -5.86
C LYS A 179 -5.47 7.27 -7.24
N ARG A 180 -4.32 7.89 -7.53
CA ARG A 180 -4.05 8.50 -8.86
C ARG A 180 -4.07 7.47 -9.98
N LEU A 181 -3.54 6.27 -9.73
CA LEU A 181 -3.59 5.18 -10.70
C LEU A 181 -5.03 4.70 -10.94
N VAL A 182 -5.82 4.53 -9.88
CA VAL A 182 -7.23 4.13 -9.98
C VAL A 182 -8.08 5.18 -10.70
N GLU A 183 -7.82 6.48 -10.49
CA GLU A 183 -8.47 7.57 -11.25
C GLU A 183 -8.24 7.47 -12.77
N HIS A 184 -7.20 6.78 -13.20
CA HIS A 184 -6.91 6.45 -14.59
C HIS A 184 -7.42 5.06 -15.02
N GLY A 185 -8.30 4.44 -14.23
CA GLY A 185 -8.88 3.14 -14.53
C GLY A 185 -7.93 1.96 -14.35
N LYS A 186 -6.81 2.12 -13.63
CA LYS A 186 -5.86 1.04 -13.36
C LYS A 186 -6.31 0.20 -12.17
N ASP A 187 -6.05 -1.10 -12.26
CA ASP A 187 -6.14 -2.00 -11.13
C ASP A 187 -4.85 -1.92 -10.32
N VAL A 188 -4.97 -1.64 -9.04
CA VAL A 188 -3.83 -1.46 -8.13
C VAL A 188 -3.95 -2.43 -6.96
N MET A 189 -2.86 -3.08 -6.60
CA MET A 189 -2.74 -3.84 -5.36
C MET A 189 -1.66 -3.24 -4.48
N ILE A 190 -1.97 -3.02 -3.20
CA ILE A 190 -0.99 -2.68 -2.17
C ILE A 190 -0.80 -3.88 -1.27
N LEU A 191 0.44 -4.34 -1.15
CA LEU A 191 0.88 -5.29 -0.13
C LEU A 191 1.57 -4.50 0.99
N LEU A 192 0.94 -4.41 2.15
CA LEU A 192 1.46 -3.63 3.29
C LEU A 192 2.06 -4.54 4.36
N ASP A 193 3.32 -4.39 4.64
CA ASP A 193 4.01 -5.03 5.76
C ASP A 193 4.56 -3.95 6.72
N SER A 194 3.93 -3.65 7.83
CA SER A 194 2.68 -4.18 8.40
C SER A 194 1.75 -3.06 8.86
N ILE A 195 0.45 -3.35 8.92
CA ILE A 195 -0.54 -2.40 9.47
C ILE A 195 -0.31 -2.15 10.96
N THR A 196 0.18 -3.16 11.70
CA THR A 196 0.53 -3.05 13.11
C THR A 196 1.61 -2.00 13.35
N ARG A 197 2.68 -2.05 12.56
CA ARG A 197 3.79 -1.08 12.67
C ARG A 197 3.37 0.32 12.22
N LEU A 198 2.54 0.39 11.18
CA LEU A 198 1.96 1.67 10.75
C LEU A 198 1.13 2.30 11.86
N ALA A 199 0.24 1.53 12.52
CA ALA A 199 -0.56 2.02 13.65
C ALA A 199 0.31 2.49 14.82
N ARG A 200 1.40 1.77 15.14
CA ARG A 200 2.39 2.18 16.15
C ARG A 200 3.06 3.52 15.81
N ALA A 201 3.46 3.71 14.54
CA ALA A 201 4.06 4.97 14.10
C ALA A 201 3.10 6.15 14.25
N TYR A 202 1.82 5.95 13.92
CA TYR A 202 0.80 6.97 14.18
C TYR A 202 0.60 7.23 15.67
N ASN A 203 0.60 6.17 16.50
CA ASN A 203 0.41 6.31 17.96
C ASN A 203 1.47 7.19 18.63
N VAL A 204 2.70 7.15 18.13
CA VAL A 204 3.81 7.97 18.66
C VAL A 204 3.75 9.41 18.15
N THR A 205 3.15 9.63 16.98
CA THR A 205 3.24 10.92 16.27
C THR A 205 1.99 11.78 16.34
N VAL A 206 0.83 11.20 16.70
CA VAL A 206 -0.41 11.99 16.84
C VAL A 206 -0.43 12.71 18.21
N PRO A 207 -1.00 13.91 18.29
CA PRO A 207 -1.27 14.56 19.56
C PRO A 207 -2.20 13.69 20.43
N PRO A 208 -1.91 13.50 21.72
CA PRO A 208 -2.72 12.65 22.59
C PRO A 208 -4.14 13.20 22.71
N SER A 209 -5.14 12.32 22.54
CA SER A 209 -6.57 12.67 22.64
C SER A 209 -7.06 12.74 24.10
N GLY A 210 -6.24 12.31 25.07
CA GLY A 210 -6.64 12.12 26.46
C GLY A 210 -7.43 10.84 26.73
N ARG A 211 -7.62 9.98 25.71
CA ARG A 211 -8.24 8.66 25.82
C ARG A 211 -7.22 7.60 25.41
N THR A 212 -7.25 6.47 26.08
CA THR A 212 -6.31 5.39 25.81
C THR A 212 -7.05 4.06 25.79
N LEU A 213 -6.89 3.30 24.72
CA LEU A 213 -7.31 1.90 24.62
C LEU A 213 -6.31 0.99 25.33
N SER A 214 -6.66 -0.27 25.49
CA SER A 214 -5.75 -1.27 26.07
C SER A 214 -4.41 -1.28 25.34
N GLY A 215 -3.32 -1.48 26.07
CA GLY A 215 -1.96 -1.49 25.50
C GLY A 215 -1.38 -0.10 25.18
N GLY A 216 -2.01 0.99 25.62
CA GLY A 216 -1.47 2.34 25.43
C GLY A 216 -1.74 2.94 24.04
N LEU A 217 -2.71 2.43 23.31
CA LEU A 217 -3.08 2.92 21.98
C LEU A 217 -4.08 4.08 22.09
N ASP A 218 -3.75 5.22 21.49
CA ASP A 218 -4.69 6.33 21.35
C ASP A 218 -5.68 6.05 20.20
N PRO A 219 -7.01 6.17 20.42
CA PRO A 219 -8.00 5.97 19.35
C PRO A 219 -7.77 6.82 18.10
N VAL A 220 -7.24 8.04 18.25
CA VAL A 220 -6.94 8.94 17.11
C VAL A 220 -5.83 8.37 16.24
N ALA A 221 -4.90 7.61 16.80
CA ALA A 221 -3.83 6.96 16.05
C ALA A 221 -4.34 5.98 14.98
N LEU A 222 -5.50 5.39 15.19
CA LEU A 222 -6.12 4.45 14.26
C LEU A 222 -6.81 5.11 13.07
N HIS A 223 -7.13 6.39 13.15
CA HIS A 223 -7.95 7.06 12.14
C HIS A 223 -7.33 7.02 10.73
N MET A 224 -6.07 7.46 10.60
CA MET A 224 -5.40 7.47 9.29
C MET A 224 -5.07 6.06 8.78
N PRO A 225 -4.53 5.12 9.57
CA PRO A 225 -4.38 3.74 9.14
C PRO A 225 -5.71 3.07 8.71
N LYS A 226 -6.84 3.35 9.39
CA LYS A 226 -8.16 2.90 8.96
C LYS A 226 -8.60 3.52 7.64
N ARG A 227 -8.34 4.81 7.44
CA ARG A 227 -8.59 5.46 6.13
C ARG A 227 -7.74 4.85 5.01
N PHE A 228 -6.47 4.56 5.29
CA PHE A 228 -5.58 3.88 4.36
C PHE A 228 -6.17 2.53 3.95
N PHE A 229 -6.43 1.65 4.92
CA PHE A 229 -6.96 0.31 4.67
C PHE A 229 -8.38 0.35 4.07
N GLY A 230 -9.22 1.25 4.54
CA GLY A 230 -10.58 1.47 4.06
C GLY A 230 -10.69 2.09 2.67
N ALA A 231 -9.58 2.58 2.10
CA ALA A 231 -9.57 3.08 0.72
C ALA A 231 -9.70 1.95 -0.33
N ALA A 232 -9.41 0.70 0.04
CA ALA A 232 -9.57 -0.43 -0.86
C ALA A 232 -11.03 -0.60 -1.29
N ARG A 233 -11.27 -0.59 -2.60
CA ARG A 233 -12.58 -0.75 -3.23
C ARG A 233 -12.47 -1.07 -4.71
N ASN A 234 -13.45 -1.76 -5.24
CA ASN A 234 -13.63 -1.93 -6.67
C ASN A 234 -14.55 -0.83 -7.22
N MET A 235 -14.34 -0.38 -8.46
CA MET A 235 -15.06 0.74 -9.06
C MET A 235 -15.94 0.28 -10.22
N ARG A 236 -17.14 0.86 -10.34
CA ARG A 236 -18.12 0.49 -11.38
C ARG A 236 -17.61 0.71 -12.81
N ASN A 237 -16.85 1.78 -13.03
CA ASN A 237 -16.44 2.20 -14.37
C ASN A 237 -14.97 1.86 -14.68
N GLY A 238 -14.41 0.88 -14.00
CA GLY A 238 -13.03 0.41 -14.15
C GLY A 238 -12.08 0.97 -13.11
N GLY A 239 -11.00 0.24 -12.93
CA GLY A 239 -10.02 0.45 -11.87
C GLY A 239 -10.46 -0.13 -10.53
N SER A 240 -9.50 -0.59 -9.77
CA SER A 240 -9.70 -1.10 -8.42
C SER A 240 -8.50 -0.81 -7.52
N LEU A 241 -8.75 -0.71 -6.23
CA LEU A 241 -7.70 -0.68 -5.21
C LEU A 241 -7.90 -1.85 -4.27
N THR A 242 -6.99 -2.81 -4.33
CA THR A 242 -6.93 -3.98 -3.44
C THR A 242 -5.83 -3.74 -2.40
N ILE A 243 -6.11 -4.00 -1.13
CA ILE A 243 -5.10 -3.87 -0.06
C ILE A 243 -5.05 -5.17 0.73
N LEU A 244 -3.87 -5.80 0.74
CA LEU A 244 -3.55 -6.90 1.65
C LEU A 244 -2.51 -6.41 2.65
N ALA A 245 -2.89 -6.38 3.93
CA ALA A 245 -2.03 -5.93 5.00
C ALA A 245 -1.66 -7.07 5.94
N THR A 246 -0.40 -7.16 6.33
CA THR A 246 -0.01 -8.07 7.40
C THR A 246 -0.35 -7.46 8.76
N ALA A 247 -0.87 -8.27 9.67
CA ALA A 247 -1.09 -7.92 11.05
C ALA A 247 -0.32 -8.89 11.96
N LEU A 248 0.33 -8.36 12.98
CA LEU A 248 1.06 -9.13 13.97
C LEU A 248 0.13 -9.48 15.12
N VAL A 249 0.17 -10.75 15.54
CA VAL A 249 -0.56 -11.28 16.72
C VAL A 249 0.39 -12.09 17.58
N ASP A 250 0.00 -12.37 18.82
CA ASP A 250 0.80 -13.16 19.77
C ASP A 250 2.23 -12.62 19.97
N THR A 251 2.38 -11.31 19.91
CA THR A 251 3.66 -10.62 20.11
C THR A 251 3.98 -10.41 21.60
N GLY A 252 3.03 -10.68 22.48
CA GLY A 252 3.06 -10.29 23.89
C GLY A 252 2.71 -8.81 24.12
N SER A 253 2.42 -8.05 23.07
CA SER A 253 2.00 -6.64 23.14
C SER A 253 0.49 -6.50 23.05
N LYS A 254 -0.14 -6.04 24.13
CA LYS A 254 -1.58 -5.74 24.14
C LYS A 254 -2.00 -4.70 23.08
N MET A 255 -1.07 -3.82 22.70
CA MET A 255 -1.33 -2.85 21.62
C MET A 255 -1.55 -3.55 20.28
N ASP A 256 -0.76 -4.57 19.97
CA ASP A 256 -0.88 -5.30 18.70
C ASP A 256 -2.19 -6.06 18.62
N ASP A 257 -2.62 -6.66 19.73
CA ASP A 257 -3.91 -7.34 19.80
C ASP A 257 -5.07 -6.36 19.56
N VAL A 258 -5.02 -5.17 20.16
CA VAL A 258 -6.02 -4.11 19.92
C VAL A 258 -6.00 -3.65 18.47
N VAL A 259 -4.83 -3.42 17.89
CA VAL A 259 -4.71 -3.05 16.48
C VAL A 259 -5.34 -4.13 15.60
N PHE A 260 -5.02 -5.40 15.82
CA PHE A 260 -5.62 -6.50 15.05
C PHE A 260 -7.15 -6.50 15.15
N GLU A 261 -7.73 -6.45 16.34
CA GLU A 261 -9.20 -6.45 16.53
C GLU A 261 -9.87 -5.22 15.86
N GLU A 262 -9.26 -4.05 15.95
CA GLU A 262 -9.77 -2.82 15.34
C GLU A 262 -9.76 -2.85 13.79
N PHE A 263 -8.81 -3.55 13.18
CA PHE A 263 -8.73 -3.69 11.73
C PHE A 263 -9.50 -4.89 11.20
N LYS A 264 -9.67 -5.95 11.97
CA LYS A 264 -10.51 -7.11 11.65
C LYS A 264 -11.93 -6.69 11.26
N GLY A 265 -12.52 -5.75 12.01
CA GLY A 265 -13.84 -5.19 11.70
C GLY A 265 -13.88 -4.26 10.48
N THR A 266 -12.72 -3.77 9.99
CA THR A 266 -12.62 -2.90 8.81
C THR A 266 -12.45 -3.71 7.51
N GLY A 267 -11.90 -4.91 7.61
CA GLY A 267 -11.73 -5.82 6.48
C GLY A 267 -13.05 -6.32 5.91
N ASN A 268 -13.05 -6.78 4.66
CA ASN A 268 -14.15 -7.50 4.02
C ASN A 268 -13.72 -8.87 3.50
N MET A 269 -12.66 -9.41 4.08
CA MET A 269 -12.14 -10.76 3.86
C MET A 269 -11.77 -11.34 5.23
N GLU A 270 -12.08 -12.61 5.45
CA GLU A 270 -11.64 -13.32 6.65
C GLU A 270 -10.10 -13.31 6.73
N PRO A 271 -9.53 -13.06 7.92
CA PRO A 271 -8.09 -13.04 8.08
C PRO A 271 -7.48 -14.40 7.75
N VAL A 272 -6.47 -14.42 6.90
CA VAL A 272 -5.68 -15.62 6.60
C VAL A 272 -4.61 -15.79 7.68
N SER A 273 -4.71 -16.85 8.48
CA SER A 273 -3.68 -17.19 9.46
C SER A 273 -2.56 -17.98 8.79
N TYR A 274 -1.40 -17.34 8.64
CA TYR A 274 -0.24 -17.99 8.04
C TYR A 274 0.30 -19.17 8.84
N THR A 275 0.17 -19.13 10.16
CA THR A 275 0.61 -20.23 11.03
C THR A 275 -0.12 -21.54 10.69
N HIS A 276 -1.42 -21.46 10.41
CA HIS A 276 -2.20 -22.61 9.97
C HIS A 276 -1.83 -23.07 8.54
N LEU A 277 -1.58 -22.13 7.62
CA LEU A 277 -1.14 -22.46 6.26
C LEU A 277 0.18 -23.24 6.25
N ARG A 278 1.16 -22.81 7.06
CA ARG A 278 2.46 -23.47 7.18
C ARG A 278 2.36 -24.86 7.79
N ALA A 279 1.47 -25.08 8.73
CA ALA A 279 1.23 -26.41 9.30
C ALA A 279 0.76 -27.41 8.23
N HIS A 280 -0.06 -26.97 7.27
CA HIS A 280 -0.48 -27.79 6.13
C HIS A 280 0.66 -28.08 5.13
N GLU A 281 1.56 -27.13 4.89
CA GLU A 281 2.75 -27.37 4.04
C GLU A 281 3.67 -28.42 4.63
N THR A 282 3.89 -28.39 5.95
CA THR A 282 4.74 -29.39 6.63
C THR A 282 4.15 -30.80 6.57
N ALA A 283 2.84 -30.94 6.64
CA ALA A 283 2.15 -32.22 6.53
C ALA A 283 2.15 -32.78 5.09
N ALA A 284 2.26 -31.92 4.06
CA ALA A 284 2.32 -32.34 2.67
C ALA A 284 3.74 -32.77 2.23
N ASN A 285 4.77 -32.43 3.01
CA ASN A 285 6.17 -32.77 2.74
C ASN A 285 6.67 -33.98 3.56
N LEU A 286 5.82 -34.63 4.34
CA LEU A 286 6.01 -35.91 5.04
C LEU A 286 5.30 -37.04 4.30
#